data_e6dec0a473b47e54b93be859be84128c
#
_entry.id   e6dec0a473b47e54b93be859be84128c
#
_cell.length_a   1.000
_cell.length_b   1.000
_cell.length_c   1.000
_cell.angle_alpha   90.00
_cell.angle_beta   90.00
_cell.angle_gamma   90.00
#
_symmetry.space_group_name_H-M   'P 1'
#
loop_
_entity.id
_entity.type
_entity.pdbx_description
1 polymer ?
#
loop_
_entity_poly.entity_id
_entity_poly.type
_entity_poly.pdbx_seq_one_letter_code
_entity_poly.pdbx_strand_id
1 'polypeptide(L)'
;MFSLTQRRRFKTFLFLAATTVLIVVLLSIPQSSHTAVTSLRSLAQNRGIVIGAAVAIDALRNEPVYREVLAREFSSLTAENVMKFRFLHPKRDRYDFTDADTLVTFAEDNKMKVRGHTLVWHIELPQWLTEGKFTRQQLLQILRDHIYTVVGHYRGKVFAWDVVNEGIGDNNALRDTIWLRGIGPEYIDLAFRWAQEADPKARLFYNDYGGEGLGAKSDAIYNLVRGMVQRGVPIHGVGLQMHVGLNNAPPPADVAANIQRLAALGLDVHITEMDVQIQNGTGTQAERFAAQAKIYRDLLGVCLSQGNCQAFVLWGFTDKHSWIPWFTKKPDAALIFDNFYRPKPAYNALKEVLRQRR
;
A
#
# COMPACT_ATOMS: atom_id res chain seq x y z
N MET A 1 73.30 -44.83 -56.44
CA MET A 1 74.73 -44.79 -56.21
C MET A 1 74.96 -44.41 -54.77
N PHE A 2 75.57 -45.34 -54.04
CA PHE A 2 76.22 -45.24 -52.71
C PHE A 2 75.45 -44.64 -51.55
N SER A 3 75.02 -45.45 -50.57
CA SER A 3 75.80 -46.24 -49.55
C SER A 3 76.21 -45.32 -48.38
N LEU A 4 75.85 -45.54 -47.20
CA LEU A 4 76.29 -46.33 -46.07
C LEU A 4 75.83 -45.73 -44.73
N THR A 5 75.14 -46.50 -44.02
CA THR A 5 75.30 -46.95 -42.62
C THR A 5 76.20 -46.13 -41.68
N GLN A 6 75.76 -45.82 -40.51
CA GLN A 6 76.31 -46.27 -39.20
C GLN A 6 75.40 -45.85 -38.02
N ARG A 7 74.86 -46.84 -37.41
CA ARG A 7 75.04 -47.35 -36.00
C ARG A 7 74.99 -46.31 -34.84
N ARG A 8 73.98 -46.48 -34.10
CA ARG A 8 73.90 -46.71 -32.64
C ARG A 8 74.69 -45.84 -31.67
N ARG A 9 73.94 -45.22 -30.77
CA ARG A 9 74.12 -45.51 -29.29
C ARG A 9 72.88 -45.15 -28.51
N PHE A 10 72.26 -46.13 -27.86
CA PHE A 10 71.24 -45.98 -26.81
C PHE A 10 71.88 -45.28 -25.61
N LYS A 11 71.34 -44.22 -25.12
CA LYS A 11 71.48 -43.74 -23.76
C LYS A 11 70.11 -43.66 -23.10
N THR A 12 69.91 -44.61 -22.23
CA THR A 12 68.78 -44.68 -21.31
C THR A 12 68.89 -43.56 -20.33
N PHE A 13 67.97 -42.61 -20.40
CA PHE A 13 67.81 -41.62 -19.36
C PHE A 13 66.60 -42.05 -18.50
N LEU A 14 66.91 -42.40 -17.25
CA LEU A 14 65.92 -42.61 -16.19
C LEU A 14 65.36 -41.26 -15.81
N PHE A 15 64.05 -41.03 -16.13
CA PHE A 15 63.31 -39.90 -15.56
C PHE A 15 62.69 -40.36 -14.24
N LEU A 16 63.20 -39.83 -13.14
CA LEU A 16 62.56 -39.87 -11.83
C LEU A 16 61.41 -38.91 -11.88
N ALA A 17 60.17 -39.42 -11.91
CA ALA A 17 58.95 -38.62 -11.75
C ALA A 17 58.72 -38.32 -10.26
N ALA A 18 59.08 -37.12 -9.84
CA ALA A 18 58.70 -36.61 -8.52
C ALA A 18 57.26 -36.24 -8.52
N THR A 19 56.37 -37.06 -7.95
CA THR A 19 54.94 -36.77 -7.77
C THR A 19 54.81 -35.84 -6.59
N THR A 20 54.64 -34.54 -6.87
CA THR A 20 54.27 -33.52 -5.86
C THR A 20 52.78 -33.66 -5.55
N VAL A 21 52.42 -34.23 -4.42
CA VAL A 21 51.06 -34.28 -3.91
C VAL A 21 50.75 -32.91 -3.36
N LEU A 22 49.95 -32.13 -4.11
CA LEU A 22 49.41 -30.87 -3.65
C LEU A 22 48.22 -31.15 -2.73
N ILE A 23 48.43 -31.09 -1.41
CA ILE A 23 47.33 -31.15 -0.44
C ILE A 23 46.59 -29.79 -0.47
N VAL A 24 45.49 -29.74 -1.16
CA VAL A 24 44.55 -28.60 -1.08
C VAL A 24 43.80 -28.74 0.22
N VAL A 25 44.23 -28.02 1.25
CA VAL A 25 43.45 -27.84 2.48
C VAL A 25 42.30 -26.88 2.14
N LEU A 26 41.12 -27.43 1.86
CA LEU A 26 39.86 -26.66 1.81
C LEU A 26 39.56 -26.16 3.22
N LEU A 27 40.01 -24.96 3.54
CA LEU A 27 39.52 -24.21 4.67
C LEU A 27 38.03 -23.93 4.40
N SER A 28 37.15 -24.73 5.01
CA SER A 28 35.72 -24.44 5.13
C SER A 28 35.58 -23.18 5.95
N ILE A 29 35.51 -22.02 5.28
CA ILE A 29 35.08 -20.79 5.91
C ILE A 29 33.64 -21.06 6.38
N PRO A 30 33.35 -21.02 7.68
CA PRO A 30 31.96 -21.12 8.11
C PRO A 30 31.19 -20.00 7.42
N GLN A 31 30.34 -20.35 6.47
CA GLN A 31 29.34 -19.45 5.95
C GLN A 31 28.50 -19.06 7.17
N SER A 32 28.72 -17.86 7.72
CA SER A 32 27.83 -17.27 8.70
C SER A 32 26.47 -17.23 8.01
N SER A 33 25.60 -18.16 8.40
CA SER A 33 24.18 -18.08 8.07
C SER A 33 23.65 -16.80 8.74
N HIS A 34 23.79 -15.66 8.04
CA HIS A 34 22.92 -14.55 8.30
C HIS A 34 21.52 -15.11 8.07
N THR A 35 20.86 -15.51 9.15
CA THR A 35 19.42 -15.73 9.13
C THR A 35 18.84 -14.43 8.60
N ALA A 36 18.51 -14.41 7.32
CA ALA A 36 17.91 -13.25 6.67
C ALA A 36 16.72 -12.83 7.55
N VAL A 37 16.82 -11.64 8.11
CA VAL A 37 15.75 -11.12 8.97
C VAL A 37 14.49 -11.12 8.13
N THR A 38 13.61 -12.07 8.41
CA THR A 38 12.38 -12.26 7.64
C THR A 38 11.52 -11.00 7.76
N SER A 39 11.34 -10.26 6.67
CA SER A 39 10.57 -9.02 6.63
C SER A 39 9.06 -9.26 6.57
N LEU A 40 8.26 -8.25 6.90
CA LEU A 40 6.80 -8.28 6.66
C LEU A 40 6.50 -8.56 5.19
N ARG A 41 7.24 -7.94 4.27
CA ARG A 41 7.12 -8.13 2.82
C ARG A 41 7.23 -9.60 2.42
N SER A 42 8.29 -10.28 2.87
CA SER A 42 8.51 -11.68 2.52
C SER A 42 7.47 -12.61 3.13
N LEU A 43 7.06 -12.35 4.38
CA LEU A 43 6.02 -13.12 5.05
C LEU A 43 4.65 -12.93 4.38
N ALA A 44 4.28 -11.69 4.06
CA ALA A 44 3.02 -11.38 3.38
C ALA A 44 2.97 -12.00 1.97
N GLN A 45 4.09 -11.99 1.24
CA GLN A 45 4.19 -12.64 -0.06
C GLN A 45 3.91 -14.15 0.03
N ASN A 46 4.44 -14.82 1.06
CA ASN A 46 4.16 -16.25 1.29
C ASN A 46 2.70 -16.54 1.65
N ARG A 47 1.95 -15.52 2.07
CA ARG A 47 0.52 -15.61 2.40
C ARG A 47 -0.37 -15.14 1.25
N GLY A 48 0.21 -14.67 0.14
CA GLY A 48 -0.51 -14.16 -1.02
C GLY A 48 -1.23 -12.83 -0.78
N ILE A 49 -0.83 -12.06 0.25
CA ILE A 49 -1.40 -10.75 0.57
C ILE A 49 -0.42 -9.62 0.27
N VAL A 50 -0.93 -8.49 -0.19
CA VAL A 50 -0.15 -7.25 -0.33
C VAL A 50 -0.04 -6.58 1.04
N ILE A 51 1.19 -6.29 1.49
CA ILE A 51 1.42 -5.42 2.64
C ILE A 51 2.01 -4.09 2.19
N GLY A 52 1.44 -2.97 2.66
CA GLY A 52 1.82 -1.65 2.19
C GLY A 52 1.86 -0.58 3.27
N ALA A 53 2.35 0.60 2.89
CA ALA A 53 2.31 1.78 3.73
C ALA A 53 2.09 3.05 2.90
N ALA A 54 1.40 4.04 3.47
CA ALA A 54 1.38 5.39 2.95
C ALA A 54 2.76 6.04 3.12
N VAL A 55 3.14 6.88 2.16
CA VAL A 55 4.49 7.43 2.03
C VAL A 55 4.46 8.95 2.01
N ALA A 56 5.16 9.55 2.98
CA ALA A 56 5.44 10.97 3.01
C ALA A 56 6.62 11.29 2.07
N ILE A 57 6.40 12.13 1.08
CA ILE A 57 7.39 12.43 0.03
C ILE A 57 8.68 13.06 0.58
N ASP A 58 8.57 13.94 1.58
CA ASP A 58 9.74 14.61 2.16
C ASP A 58 10.64 13.60 2.91
N ALA A 59 10.06 12.65 3.63
CA ALA A 59 10.79 11.57 4.27
C ALA A 59 11.44 10.65 3.24
N LEU A 60 10.71 10.31 2.17
CA LEU A 60 11.23 9.50 1.06
C LEU A 60 12.46 10.16 0.41
N ARG A 61 12.44 11.47 0.21
CA ARG A 61 13.56 12.20 -0.41
C ARG A 61 14.76 12.34 0.51
N ASN A 62 14.53 12.67 1.77
CA ASN A 62 15.57 13.19 2.63
C ASN A 62 16.12 12.17 3.63
N GLU A 63 15.44 11.04 3.87
CA GLU A 63 15.83 10.08 4.90
C GLU A 63 16.21 8.72 4.31
N PRO A 64 17.52 8.36 4.24
CA PRO A 64 17.96 7.06 3.74
C PRO A 64 17.34 5.88 4.51
N VAL A 65 17.26 5.97 5.85
CA VAL A 65 16.67 4.92 6.69
C VAL A 65 15.19 4.71 6.40
N TYR A 66 14.44 5.80 6.10
CA TYR A 66 13.03 5.69 5.69
C TYR A 66 12.89 4.83 4.42
N ARG A 67 13.70 5.13 3.39
CA ARG A 67 13.70 4.37 2.13
C ARG A 67 14.07 2.90 2.33
N GLU A 68 15.10 2.65 3.15
CA GLU A 68 15.56 1.29 3.44
C GLU A 68 14.47 0.46 4.12
N VAL A 69 13.84 0.99 5.18
CA VAL A 69 12.78 0.28 5.91
C VAL A 69 11.57 0.06 5.02
N LEU A 70 11.15 1.09 4.27
CA LEU A 70 10.03 1.00 3.33
C LEU A 70 10.23 -0.13 2.31
N ALA A 71 11.36 -0.14 1.60
CA ALA A 71 11.66 -1.13 0.56
C ALA A 71 11.79 -2.55 1.13
N ARG A 72 12.35 -2.69 2.34
CA ARG A 72 12.55 -3.98 2.99
C ARG A 72 11.25 -4.59 3.50
N GLU A 73 10.40 -3.78 4.12
CA GLU A 73 9.25 -4.29 4.88
C GLU A 73 7.95 -4.34 4.07
N PHE A 74 7.82 -3.56 2.99
CA PHE A 74 6.56 -3.40 2.29
C PHE A 74 6.64 -3.80 0.81
N SER A 75 5.56 -4.38 0.29
CA SER A 75 5.40 -4.77 -1.12
C SER A 75 4.57 -3.77 -1.93
N SER A 76 3.97 -2.79 -1.27
CA SER A 76 3.26 -1.70 -1.92
C SER A 76 3.42 -0.39 -1.16
N LEU A 77 3.16 0.71 -1.84
CA LEU A 77 3.07 2.03 -1.26
C LEU A 77 1.85 2.79 -1.76
N THR A 78 1.35 3.70 -0.93
CA THR A 78 0.30 4.66 -1.25
C THR A 78 0.87 6.06 -1.14
N ALA A 79 0.55 6.95 -2.08
CA ALA A 79 0.93 8.36 -1.96
C ALA A 79 0.10 9.02 -0.86
N GLU A 80 0.73 9.40 0.26
CA GLU A 80 0.00 10.02 1.38
C GLU A 80 -0.73 11.30 0.95
N ASN A 81 -0.06 12.16 0.17
CA ASN A 81 -0.60 13.45 -0.26
C ASN A 81 -0.42 13.74 -1.75
N VAL A 82 0.74 13.39 -2.34
CA VAL A 82 1.18 13.92 -3.63
C VAL A 82 0.34 13.49 -4.83
N MET A 83 -0.55 12.50 -4.69
CA MET A 83 -1.52 12.13 -5.72
C MET A 83 -2.93 12.68 -5.48
N LYS A 84 -3.15 13.51 -4.45
CA LYS A 84 -4.42 14.20 -4.23
C LYS A 84 -4.61 15.34 -5.24
N PHE A 85 -5.84 15.68 -5.53
CA PHE A 85 -6.22 16.62 -6.60
C PHE A 85 -5.41 17.93 -6.56
N ARG A 86 -5.30 18.57 -5.38
CA ARG A 86 -4.58 19.85 -5.20
C ARG A 86 -3.12 19.78 -5.62
N PHE A 87 -2.46 18.67 -5.39
CA PHE A 87 -1.04 18.50 -5.69
C PHE A 87 -0.81 18.20 -7.17
N LEU A 88 -1.63 17.31 -7.75
CA LEU A 88 -1.50 16.93 -9.16
C LEU A 88 -2.07 17.98 -10.13
N HIS A 89 -3.08 18.76 -9.73
CA HIS A 89 -3.77 19.73 -10.59
C HIS A 89 -3.86 21.10 -9.89
N PRO A 90 -2.71 21.72 -9.52
CA PRO A 90 -2.66 22.92 -8.69
C PRO A 90 -3.23 24.17 -9.36
N LYS A 91 -3.26 24.24 -10.70
CA LYS A 91 -3.86 25.32 -11.49
C LYS A 91 -4.72 24.70 -12.58
N ARG A 92 -5.75 25.42 -13.02
CA ARG A 92 -6.76 24.95 -13.97
C ARG A 92 -6.16 24.40 -15.29
N ASP A 93 -5.06 24.95 -15.72
CA ASP A 93 -4.36 24.66 -16.97
C ASP A 93 -3.02 23.91 -16.76
N ARG A 94 -2.70 23.52 -15.53
CA ARG A 94 -1.40 22.91 -15.21
C ARG A 94 -1.53 21.72 -14.27
N TYR A 95 -0.95 20.62 -14.71
CA TYR A 95 -0.67 19.45 -13.87
C TYR A 95 0.79 19.47 -13.40
N ASP A 96 1.03 18.88 -12.22
CA ASP A 96 2.36 18.71 -11.64
C ASP A 96 2.50 17.29 -11.10
N PHE A 97 3.29 16.49 -11.77
CA PHE A 97 3.53 15.09 -11.41
C PHE A 97 4.87 14.87 -10.71
N THR A 98 5.67 15.91 -10.50
CA THR A 98 7.07 15.83 -10.05
C THR A 98 7.24 14.97 -8.79
N ASP A 99 6.45 15.21 -7.77
CA ASP A 99 6.53 14.51 -6.50
C ASP A 99 5.97 13.09 -6.60
N ALA A 100 4.87 12.93 -7.29
CA ALA A 100 4.23 11.63 -7.49
C ALA A 100 5.08 10.72 -8.39
N ASP A 101 5.74 11.26 -9.43
CA ASP A 101 6.69 10.53 -10.27
C ASP A 101 7.91 10.04 -9.47
N THR A 102 8.42 10.86 -8.54
CA THR A 102 9.50 10.44 -7.62
C THR A 102 9.08 9.20 -6.80
N LEU A 103 7.85 9.21 -6.29
CA LEU A 103 7.31 8.10 -5.51
C LEU A 103 7.10 6.84 -6.37
N VAL A 104 6.56 7.00 -7.58
CA VAL A 104 6.32 5.88 -8.51
C VAL A 104 7.64 5.29 -8.97
N THR A 105 8.65 6.11 -9.29
CA THR A 105 9.99 5.64 -9.66
C THR A 105 10.61 4.83 -8.52
N PHE A 106 10.53 5.32 -7.28
CA PHE A 106 11.02 4.55 -6.13
C PHE A 106 10.31 3.20 -6.01
N ALA A 107 9.01 3.14 -6.26
CA ALA A 107 8.25 1.88 -6.23
C ALA A 107 8.72 0.91 -7.33
N GLU A 108 8.91 1.40 -8.55
CA GLU A 108 9.39 0.61 -9.68
C GLU A 108 10.79 0.03 -9.38
N ASP A 109 11.73 0.86 -8.92
CA ASP A 109 13.11 0.47 -8.57
C ASP A 109 13.14 -0.61 -7.49
N ASN A 110 12.20 -0.58 -6.55
CA ASN A 110 12.10 -1.52 -5.44
C ASN A 110 11.07 -2.64 -5.67
N LYS A 111 10.51 -2.77 -6.87
CA LYS A 111 9.50 -3.79 -7.24
C LYS A 111 8.30 -3.77 -6.28
N MET A 112 7.84 -2.59 -5.94
CA MET A 112 6.65 -2.34 -5.12
C MET A 112 5.47 -1.99 -6.01
N LYS A 113 4.27 -2.38 -5.58
CA LYS A 113 3.02 -1.92 -6.22
C LYS A 113 2.70 -0.50 -5.75
N VAL A 114 2.06 0.29 -6.61
CA VAL A 114 1.60 1.64 -6.26
C VAL A 114 0.08 1.64 -6.14
N ARG A 115 -0.46 2.11 -5.01
CA ARG A 115 -1.86 2.47 -4.86
C ARG A 115 -2.00 3.98 -5.06
N GLY A 116 -2.79 4.39 -6.04
CA GLY A 116 -3.10 5.80 -6.29
C GLY A 116 -4.20 6.30 -5.36
N HIS A 117 -3.91 7.34 -4.61
CA HIS A 117 -4.84 7.95 -3.65
C HIS A 117 -4.79 9.48 -3.78
N THR A 118 -5.85 10.11 -4.20
CA THR A 118 -7.15 9.65 -4.64
C THR A 118 -7.63 10.54 -5.81
N LEU A 119 -8.46 10.01 -6.71
CA LEU A 119 -8.89 10.79 -7.87
C LEU A 119 -9.98 11.80 -7.51
N VAL A 120 -10.97 11.42 -6.72
CA VAL A 120 -12.12 12.26 -6.34
C VAL A 120 -12.30 12.26 -4.82
N TRP A 121 -12.15 13.43 -4.22
CA TRP A 121 -12.35 13.64 -2.79
C TRP A 121 -12.95 15.03 -2.54
N HIS A 122 -13.45 15.29 -1.36
CA HIS A 122 -14.04 16.58 -0.97
C HIS A 122 -13.02 17.50 -0.28
N ILE A 123 -11.88 16.95 0.12
CA ILE A 123 -10.76 17.67 0.71
C ILE A 123 -9.59 17.71 -0.29
N GLU A 124 -8.58 18.53 -0.01
CA GLU A 124 -7.38 18.69 -0.86
C GLU A 124 -7.72 19.08 -2.31
N LEU A 125 -8.74 19.92 -2.46
CA LEU A 125 -9.09 20.56 -3.72
C LEU A 125 -8.33 21.89 -3.88
N PRO A 126 -7.89 22.25 -5.10
CA PRO A 126 -7.21 23.51 -5.34
C PRO A 126 -8.18 24.71 -5.27
N GLN A 127 -7.65 25.87 -4.89
CA GLN A 127 -8.44 27.10 -4.71
C GLN A 127 -9.22 27.49 -5.98
N TRP A 128 -8.64 27.32 -7.17
CA TRP A 128 -9.32 27.63 -8.43
C TRP A 128 -10.62 26.83 -8.62
N LEU A 129 -10.67 25.61 -8.04
CA LEU A 129 -11.86 24.74 -8.12
C LEU A 129 -12.87 25.07 -7.03
N THR A 130 -12.42 25.34 -5.80
CA THR A 130 -13.32 25.60 -4.66
C THR A 130 -13.95 26.98 -4.70
N GLU A 131 -13.28 27.97 -5.27
CA GLU A 131 -13.79 29.36 -5.39
C GLU A 131 -14.37 29.65 -6.78
N GLY A 132 -14.18 28.75 -7.74
CA GLY A 132 -14.69 28.90 -9.09
C GLY A 132 -16.20 28.74 -9.16
N LYS A 133 -16.81 29.46 -10.08
CA LYS A 133 -18.23 29.31 -10.43
C LYS A 133 -18.33 28.50 -11.71
N PHE A 134 -18.80 27.26 -11.61
CA PHE A 134 -18.86 26.34 -12.73
C PHE A 134 -20.31 25.89 -12.99
N THR A 135 -20.66 25.78 -14.25
CA THR A 135 -21.86 25.05 -14.68
C THR A 135 -21.64 23.54 -14.47
N ARG A 136 -22.73 22.77 -14.44
CA ARG A 136 -22.67 21.30 -14.38
C ARG A 136 -21.79 20.73 -15.49
N GLN A 137 -21.93 21.22 -16.71
CA GLN A 137 -21.13 20.76 -17.85
C GLN A 137 -19.63 21.03 -17.66
N GLN A 138 -19.28 22.20 -17.12
CA GLN A 138 -17.87 22.52 -16.82
C GLN A 138 -17.31 21.63 -15.71
N LEU A 139 -18.06 21.33 -14.64
CA LEU A 139 -17.62 20.43 -13.58
C LEU A 139 -17.45 19.00 -14.10
N LEU A 140 -18.35 18.51 -14.95
CA LEU A 140 -18.21 17.22 -15.62
C LEU A 140 -16.92 17.17 -16.44
N GLN A 141 -16.64 18.22 -17.23
CA GLN A 141 -15.42 18.28 -18.04
C GLN A 141 -14.15 18.31 -17.16
N ILE A 142 -14.14 19.15 -16.11
CA ILE A 142 -13.02 19.26 -15.17
C ILE A 142 -12.72 17.91 -14.53
N LEU A 143 -13.75 17.23 -14.03
CA LEU A 143 -13.58 15.94 -13.37
C LEU A 143 -13.10 14.84 -14.33
N ARG A 144 -13.69 14.82 -15.52
CA ARG A 144 -13.31 13.90 -16.59
C ARG A 144 -11.86 14.11 -17.01
N ASP A 145 -11.47 15.33 -17.33
CA ASP A 145 -10.12 15.67 -17.78
C ASP A 145 -9.08 15.35 -16.71
N HIS A 146 -9.41 15.62 -15.43
CA HIS A 146 -8.54 15.26 -14.31
C HIS A 146 -8.30 13.76 -14.26
N ILE A 147 -9.37 12.95 -14.29
CA ILE A 147 -9.26 11.48 -14.21
C ILE A 147 -8.48 10.93 -15.40
N TYR A 148 -8.79 11.34 -16.64
CA TYR A 148 -8.08 10.86 -17.82
C TYR A 148 -6.60 11.25 -17.81
N THR A 149 -6.28 12.47 -17.39
CA THR A 149 -4.90 12.95 -17.34
C THR A 149 -4.10 12.21 -16.28
N VAL A 150 -4.64 12.09 -15.06
CA VAL A 150 -3.92 11.46 -13.94
C VAL A 150 -3.80 9.95 -14.14
N VAL A 151 -4.89 9.26 -14.43
CA VAL A 151 -4.87 7.80 -14.64
C VAL A 151 -4.09 7.45 -15.90
N GLY A 152 -4.21 8.26 -16.96
CA GLY A 152 -3.47 8.09 -18.22
C GLY A 152 -1.96 8.25 -18.02
N HIS A 153 -1.52 9.22 -17.22
CA HIS A 153 -0.09 9.42 -16.90
C HIS A 153 0.51 8.19 -16.18
N TYR A 154 -0.25 7.57 -15.29
CA TYR A 154 0.19 6.38 -14.54
C TYR A 154 -0.31 5.05 -15.12
N ARG A 155 -0.77 5.04 -16.36
CA ARG A 155 -1.31 3.84 -16.99
C ARG A 155 -0.31 2.67 -16.94
N GLY A 156 -0.76 1.55 -16.36
CA GLY A 156 0.05 0.34 -16.17
C GLY A 156 1.06 0.39 -15.03
N LYS A 157 1.19 1.52 -14.32
CA LYS A 157 2.11 1.70 -13.17
C LYS A 157 1.38 1.61 -11.82
N VAL A 158 0.14 2.05 -11.76
CA VAL A 158 -0.70 2.00 -10.57
C VAL A 158 -1.56 0.75 -10.61
N PHE A 159 -1.44 -0.12 -9.59
CA PHE A 159 -2.19 -1.38 -9.55
C PHE A 159 -3.64 -1.21 -9.06
N ALA A 160 -3.90 -0.20 -8.23
CA ALA A 160 -5.22 0.09 -7.70
C ALA A 160 -5.39 1.61 -7.46
N TRP A 161 -6.54 2.15 -7.79
CA TRP A 161 -6.94 3.53 -7.52
C TRP A 161 -8.06 3.61 -6.50
N ASP A 162 -7.93 4.50 -5.55
CA ASP A 162 -9.07 5.04 -4.80
C ASP A 162 -9.75 6.07 -5.70
N VAL A 163 -10.77 5.61 -6.43
CA VAL A 163 -11.45 6.47 -7.43
C VAL A 163 -12.29 7.54 -6.74
N VAL A 164 -13.09 7.13 -5.77
CA VAL A 164 -13.85 8.05 -4.91
C VAL A 164 -13.52 7.73 -3.46
N ASN A 165 -13.08 8.76 -2.75
CA ASN A 165 -12.78 8.71 -1.34
C ASN A 165 -13.85 9.44 -0.52
N GLU A 166 -14.39 8.78 0.52
CA GLU A 166 -15.30 9.34 1.52
C GLU A 166 -16.56 9.97 0.93
N GLY A 167 -17.18 9.30 -0.02
CA GLY A 167 -18.41 9.74 -0.67
C GLY A 167 -19.65 9.65 0.22
N ILE A 168 -19.62 8.86 1.31
CA ILE A 168 -20.64 8.78 2.35
C ILE A 168 -20.24 9.67 3.53
N GLY A 169 -21.14 10.57 3.91
CA GLY A 169 -20.94 11.46 5.07
C GLY A 169 -21.23 10.79 6.41
N ASP A 170 -20.93 11.50 7.51
CA ASP A 170 -21.15 11.00 8.87
C ASP A 170 -22.65 10.89 9.24
N ASN A 171 -23.51 11.48 8.42
CA ASN A 171 -24.98 11.32 8.46
C ASN A 171 -25.48 10.09 7.69
N ASN A 172 -24.59 9.24 7.19
CA ASN A 172 -24.87 8.01 6.42
C ASN A 172 -25.56 8.27 5.06
N ALA A 173 -25.50 9.49 4.54
CA ALA A 173 -25.97 9.88 3.22
C ALA A 173 -24.79 10.25 2.31
N LEU A 174 -25.04 10.46 1.01
CA LEU A 174 -24.02 11.00 0.12
C LEU A 174 -23.50 12.33 0.70
N ARG A 175 -22.18 12.44 0.78
CA ARG A 175 -21.51 13.63 1.34
C ARG A 175 -21.77 14.85 0.47
N ASP A 176 -22.15 15.94 1.10
CA ASP A 176 -22.34 17.22 0.44
C ASP A 176 -21.00 17.80 -0.04
N THR A 177 -20.71 17.62 -1.31
CA THR A 177 -19.47 18.01 -1.97
C THR A 177 -19.73 18.91 -3.16
N ILE A 178 -18.70 19.60 -3.67
CA ILE A 178 -18.81 20.35 -4.94
C ILE A 178 -19.26 19.43 -6.09
N TRP A 179 -18.85 18.16 -6.06
CA TRP A 179 -19.19 17.18 -7.08
C TRP A 179 -20.69 16.80 -7.01
N LEU A 180 -21.18 16.48 -5.82
CA LEU A 180 -22.60 16.15 -5.62
C LEU A 180 -23.51 17.34 -5.97
N ARG A 181 -23.19 18.54 -5.45
CA ARG A 181 -24.02 19.74 -5.71
C ARG A 181 -24.00 20.17 -7.16
N GLY A 182 -22.85 20.06 -7.81
CA GLY A 182 -22.66 20.61 -9.15
C GLY A 182 -22.92 19.62 -10.28
N ILE A 183 -22.76 18.33 -10.04
CA ILE A 183 -22.95 17.27 -11.06
C ILE A 183 -24.20 16.44 -10.77
N GLY A 184 -24.42 16.07 -9.51
CA GLY A 184 -25.41 15.08 -9.09
C GLY A 184 -24.74 13.78 -8.64
N PRO A 185 -25.51 12.83 -8.08
CA PRO A 185 -24.99 11.57 -7.52
C PRO A 185 -24.25 10.71 -8.54
N GLU A 186 -24.53 10.87 -9.81
CA GLU A 186 -23.88 10.15 -10.90
C GLU A 186 -22.38 10.45 -11.07
N TYR A 187 -21.85 11.47 -10.37
CA TYR A 187 -20.41 11.76 -10.41
C TYR A 187 -19.55 10.56 -10.01
N ILE A 188 -20.08 9.73 -9.08
CA ILE A 188 -19.39 8.52 -8.60
C ILE A 188 -19.29 7.51 -9.75
N ASP A 189 -20.40 7.15 -10.35
CA ASP A 189 -20.43 6.17 -11.46
C ASP A 189 -19.58 6.63 -12.65
N LEU A 190 -19.66 7.92 -12.98
CA LEU A 190 -18.88 8.52 -14.07
C LEU A 190 -17.37 8.47 -13.77
N ALA A 191 -16.96 8.78 -12.55
CA ALA A 191 -15.53 8.73 -12.16
C ALA A 191 -14.95 7.32 -12.36
N PHE A 192 -15.68 6.28 -11.95
CA PHE A 192 -15.26 4.89 -12.15
C PHE A 192 -15.18 4.51 -13.63
N ARG A 193 -16.16 4.89 -14.45
CA ARG A 193 -16.14 4.61 -15.89
C ARG A 193 -14.96 5.29 -16.57
N TRP A 194 -14.70 6.56 -16.30
CA TRP A 194 -13.57 7.30 -16.86
C TRP A 194 -12.22 6.73 -16.40
N ALA A 195 -12.11 6.33 -15.14
CA ALA A 195 -10.89 5.68 -14.65
C ALA A 195 -10.63 4.34 -15.36
N GLN A 196 -11.68 3.52 -15.58
CA GLN A 196 -11.59 2.26 -16.32
C GLN A 196 -11.19 2.49 -17.78
N GLU A 197 -11.74 3.50 -18.42
CA GLU A 197 -11.41 3.85 -19.81
C GLU A 197 -9.95 4.32 -19.93
N ALA A 198 -9.47 5.11 -18.95
CA ALA A 198 -8.11 5.63 -18.94
C ALA A 198 -7.06 4.52 -18.69
N ASP A 199 -7.33 3.58 -17.75
CA ASP A 199 -6.50 2.39 -17.52
C ASP A 199 -7.36 1.14 -17.26
N PRO A 200 -7.62 0.32 -18.28
CA PRO A 200 -8.41 -0.90 -18.11
C PRO A 200 -7.80 -1.97 -17.22
N LYS A 201 -6.52 -1.84 -16.84
CA LYS A 201 -5.79 -2.83 -16.02
C LYS A 201 -5.77 -2.47 -14.54
N ALA A 202 -5.96 -1.21 -14.20
CA ALA A 202 -5.98 -0.76 -12.81
C ALA A 202 -7.25 -1.26 -12.11
N ARG A 203 -7.10 -1.69 -10.86
CA ARG A 203 -8.25 -2.04 -10.03
C ARG A 203 -8.83 -0.76 -9.40
N LEU A 204 -10.15 -0.65 -9.39
CA LEU A 204 -10.87 0.57 -9.01
C LEU A 204 -11.61 0.34 -7.70
N PHE A 205 -11.33 1.18 -6.71
CA PHE A 205 -11.87 1.06 -5.35
C PHE A 205 -12.68 2.29 -4.96
N TYR A 206 -13.75 2.05 -4.22
CA TYR A 206 -14.37 3.04 -3.36
C TYR A 206 -13.72 2.96 -1.99
N ASN A 207 -13.24 4.05 -1.42
CA ASN A 207 -12.51 4.07 -0.14
C ASN A 207 -13.22 4.96 0.87
N ASP A 208 -13.41 4.48 2.13
CA ASP A 208 -14.08 5.26 3.16
C ASP A 208 -13.65 4.82 4.57
N TYR A 209 -13.90 5.68 5.55
CA TYR A 209 -13.72 5.43 6.99
C TYR A 209 -15.06 5.18 7.69
N GLY A 210 -15.02 4.59 8.88
CA GLY A 210 -16.21 4.32 9.70
C GLY A 210 -17.15 3.27 9.11
N GLY A 211 -16.70 2.60 8.04
CA GLY A 211 -17.43 1.51 7.38
C GLY A 211 -16.77 0.14 7.55
N GLU A 212 -15.87 -0.02 8.51
CA GLU A 212 -15.02 -1.20 8.66
C GLU A 212 -15.79 -2.42 9.20
N GLY A 213 -16.60 -2.21 10.23
CA GLY A 213 -17.45 -3.25 10.82
C GLY A 213 -18.90 -3.20 10.32
N LEU A 214 -19.84 -3.68 11.14
CA LEU A 214 -21.28 -3.54 10.90
C LEU A 214 -21.80 -2.26 11.58
N GLY A 215 -22.67 -1.52 10.87
CA GLY A 215 -23.25 -0.29 11.38
C GLY A 215 -23.86 0.59 10.26
N ALA A 216 -24.50 1.67 10.62
CA ALA A 216 -25.28 2.50 9.70
C ALA A 216 -24.41 3.04 8.53
N LYS A 217 -23.17 3.48 8.79
CA LYS A 217 -22.28 3.98 7.73
C LYS A 217 -21.81 2.84 6.81
N SER A 218 -21.47 1.69 7.36
CA SER A 218 -21.10 0.54 6.54
C SER A 218 -22.26 -0.01 5.73
N ASP A 219 -23.51 0.12 6.22
CA ASP A 219 -24.71 -0.22 5.46
C ASP A 219 -24.96 0.77 4.31
N ALA A 220 -24.72 2.06 4.54
CA ALA A 220 -24.80 3.07 3.49
C ALA A 220 -23.75 2.85 2.39
N ILE A 221 -22.51 2.53 2.77
CA ILE A 221 -21.42 2.16 1.83
C ILE A 221 -21.81 0.89 1.06
N TYR A 222 -22.26 -0.15 1.75
CA TYR A 222 -22.71 -1.40 1.12
C TYR A 222 -23.83 -1.14 0.09
N ASN A 223 -24.82 -0.34 0.44
CA ASN A 223 -25.93 -0.02 -0.47
C ASN A 223 -25.47 0.79 -1.69
N LEU A 224 -24.54 1.75 -1.51
CA LEU A 224 -23.92 2.50 -2.59
C LEU A 224 -23.22 1.55 -3.58
N VAL A 225 -22.29 0.72 -3.10
CA VAL A 225 -21.49 -0.16 -3.99
C VAL A 225 -22.32 -1.27 -4.59
N ARG A 226 -23.33 -1.79 -3.88
CA ARG A 226 -24.32 -2.72 -4.43
C ARG A 226 -25.07 -2.11 -5.62
N GLY A 227 -25.54 -0.87 -5.47
CA GLY A 227 -26.17 -0.12 -6.55
C GLY A 227 -25.23 0.11 -7.73
N MET A 228 -23.95 0.39 -7.48
CA MET A 228 -22.95 0.52 -8.55
C MET A 228 -22.77 -0.79 -9.31
N VAL A 229 -22.62 -1.93 -8.62
CA VAL A 229 -22.56 -3.26 -9.24
C VAL A 229 -23.79 -3.55 -10.10
N GLN A 230 -24.99 -3.25 -9.58
CA GLN A 230 -26.25 -3.45 -10.31
C GLN A 230 -26.37 -2.59 -11.58
N ARG A 231 -25.77 -1.40 -11.60
CA ARG A 231 -25.73 -0.51 -12.78
C ARG A 231 -24.55 -0.83 -13.73
N GLY A 232 -23.77 -1.87 -13.47
CA GLY A 232 -22.62 -2.27 -14.28
C GLY A 232 -21.49 -1.21 -14.25
N VAL A 233 -21.32 -0.52 -13.11
CA VAL A 233 -20.16 0.35 -12.88
C VAL A 233 -18.91 -0.50 -12.64
N PRO A 234 -17.77 -0.20 -13.24
CA PRO A 234 -16.56 -1.00 -13.13
C PRO A 234 -15.87 -0.81 -11.78
N ILE A 235 -16.55 -1.16 -10.68
CA ILE A 235 -16.00 -1.20 -9.34
C ILE A 235 -15.41 -2.59 -9.07
N HIS A 236 -14.17 -2.63 -8.53
CA HIS A 236 -13.49 -3.88 -8.23
C HIS A 236 -13.42 -4.18 -6.73
N GLY A 237 -13.57 -3.17 -5.88
CA GLY A 237 -13.48 -3.39 -4.46
C GLY A 237 -13.80 -2.18 -3.61
N VAL A 238 -13.75 -2.40 -2.29
CA VAL A 238 -13.93 -1.39 -1.25
C VAL A 238 -12.67 -1.30 -0.41
N GLY A 239 -12.18 -0.08 -0.20
CA GLY A 239 -11.16 0.23 0.78
C GLY A 239 -11.79 0.56 2.12
N LEU A 240 -11.36 -0.13 3.16
CA LEU A 240 -11.69 0.15 4.55
C LEU A 240 -10.48 0.88 5.15
N GLN A 241 -10.62 2.19 5.44
CA GLN A 241 -9.49 3.01 5.89
C GLN A 241 -8.87 2.45 7.18
N MET A 242 -9.68 2.08 8.16
CA MET A 242 -9.23 1.49 9.41
C MET A 242 -8.41 2.45 10.29
N HIS A 243 -8.73 3.74 10.30
CA HIS A 243 -8.24 4.68 11.29
C HIS A 243 -8.93 4.44 12.62
N VAL A 244 -8.28 3.75 13.53
CA VAL A 244 -8.88 3.30 14.79
C VAL A 244 -8.03 3.70 16.00
N GLY A 245 -8.58 3.53 17.17
CA GLY A 245 -7.89 3.71 18.44
C GLY A 245 -8.18 2.56 19.39
N LEU A 246 -7.55 2.56 20.55
CA LEU A 246 -7.71 1.50 21.55
C LEU A 246 -9.16 1.32 22.02
N ASN A 247 -9.97 2.38 21.94
CA ASN A 247 -11.32 2.40 22.49
C ASN A 247 -12.44 2.29 21.44
N ASN A 248 -12.09 2.34 20.13
CA ASN A 248 -13.07 2.37 19.04
C ASN A 248 -12.75 1.44 17.88
N ALA A 249 -11.79 0.52 18.05
CA ALA A 249 -11.54 -0.51 17.05
C ALA A 249 -12.79 -1.40 16.88
N PRO A 250 -13.22 -1.66 15.64
CA PRO A 250 -14.39 -2.48 15.39
C PRO A 250 -14.14 -3.92 15.85
N PRO A 251 -15.17 -4.64 16.33
CA PRO A 251 -15.05 -6.05 16.67
C PRO A 251 -14.58 -6.86 15.44
N PRO A 252 -13.58 -7.73 15.59
CA PRO A 252 -13.08 -8.55 14.47
C PRO A 252 -14.17 -9.36 13.74
N ALA A 253 -15.17 -9.83 14.47
CA ALA A 253 -16.32 -10.57 13.89
C ALA A 253 -17.16 -9.67 12.96
N ASP A 254 -17.38 -8.42 13.32
CA ASP A 254 -18.14 -7.46 12.50
C ASP A 254 -17.38 -7.07 11.24
N VAL A 255 -16.04 -6.92 11.35
CA VAL A 255 -15.18 -6.69 10.18
C VAL A 255 -15.24 -7.89 9.24
N ALA A 256 -15.14 -9.11 9.77
CA ALA A 256 -15.26 -10.33 8.96
C ALA A 256 -16.61 -10.42 8.24
N ALA A 257 -17.71 -10.15 8.95
CA ALA A 257 -19.06 -10.17 8.37
C ALA A 257 -19.23 -9.10 7.28
N ASN A 258 -18.67 -7.90 7.47
CA ASN A 258 -18.69 -6.84 6.48
C ASN A 258 -17.90 -7.22 5.22
N ILE A 259 -16.70 -7.80 5.38
CA ILE A 259 -15.89 -8.30 4.26
C ILE A 259 -16.65 -9.40 3.49
N GLN A 260 -17.31 -10.32 4.19
CA GLN A 260 -18.08 -11.40 3.58
C GLN A 260 -19.28 -10.90 2.76
N ARG A 261 -20.03 -9.90 3.26
CA ARG A 261 -21.16 -9.35 2.46
C ARG A 261 -20.69 -8.61 1.20
N LEU A 262 -19.48 -7.97 1.26
CA LEU A 262 -18.86 -7.37 0.09
C LEU A 262 -18.39 -8.45 -0.91
N ALA A 263 -17.85 -9.57 -0.41
CA ALA A 263 -17.54 -10.74 -1.25
C ALA A 263 -18.75 -11.29 -2.01
N ALA A 264 -19.93 -11.28 -1.39
CA ALA A 264 -21.19 -11.71 -2.02
C ALA A 264 -21.61 -10.80 -3.21
N LEU A 265 -21.06 -9.58 -3.29
CA LEU A 265 -21.21 -8.69 -4.45
C LEU A 265 -20.11 -8.89 -5.51
N GLY A 266 -19.17 -9.80 -5.31
CA GLY A 266 -17.99 -10.01 -6.16
C GLY A 266 -16.90 -8.97 -5.96
N LEU A 267 -16.90 -8.24 -4.84
CA LEU A 267 -15.95 -7.17 -4.55
C LEU A 267 -14.80 -7.64 -3.66
N ASP A 268 -13.59 -7.21 -4.01
CA ASP A 268 -12.43 -7.32 -3.13
C ASP A 268 -12.50 -6.27 -2.02
N VAL A 269 -11.76 -6.54 -0.96
CA VAL A 269 -11.56 -5.61 0.14
C VAL A 269 -10.07 -5.38 0.34
N HIS A 270 -9.68 -4.13 0.50
CA HIS A 270 -8.37 -3.74 1.01
C HIS A 270 -8.54 -2.99 2.34
N ILE A 271 -7.75 -3.32 3.36
CA ILE A 271 -7.51 -2.41 4.47
C ILE A 271 -6.48 -1.41 3.96
N THR A 272 -6.82 -0.12 3.95
CA THR A 272 -6.10 0.86 3.12
C THR A 272 -5.26 1.87 3.88
N GLU A 273 -5.60 2.15 5.14
CA GLU A 273 -5.04 3.30 5.85
C GLU A 273 -4.87 3.01 7.36
N MET A 274 -4.57 1.75 7.69
CA MET A 274 -4.58 1.35 9.09
C MET A 274 -3.57 2.09 9.95
N ASP A 275 -4.07 2.67 11.00
CA ASP A 275 -3.32 3.11 12.19
C ASP A 275 -4.13 2.86 13.46
N VAL A 276 -3.45 2.82 14.61
CA VAL A 276 -4.10 2.55 15.90
C VAL A 276 -3.64 3.56 16.95
N GLN A 277 -4.45 4.58 17.18
CA GLN A 277 -4.20 5.63 18.16
C GLN A 277 -4.17 5.07 19.59
N ILE A 278 -3.17 5.46 20.37
CA ILE A 278 -3.00 5.00 21.74
C ILE A 278 -3.19 6.10 22.80
N GLN A 279 -3.26 7.37 22.39
CA GLN A 279 -3.30 8.51 23.30
C GLN A 279 -4.51 8.50 24.25
N ASN A 280 -5.65 7.95 23.82
CA ASN A 280 -6.88 7.89 24.59
C ASN A 280 -7.04 6.56 25.38
N GLY A 281 -6.04 5.67 25.31
CA GLY A 281 -6.04 4.41 26.06
C GLY A 281 -5.69 4.60 27.53
N THR A 282 -6.23 3.74 28.37
CA THR A 282 -5.90 3.67 29.79
C THR A 282 -4.66 2.81 30.04
N GLY A 283 -4.08 2.90 31.22
CA GLY A 283 -2.92 2.11 31.66
C GLY A 283 -1.57 2.72 31.25
N THR A 284 -0.52 1.96 31.54
CA THR A 284 0.87 2.29 31.20
C THR A 284 1.12 2.29 29.70
N GLN A 285 2.21 2.89 29.27
CA GLN A 285 2.61 2.85 27.85
C GLN A 285 2.79 1.42 27.34
N ALA A 286 3.35 0.53 28.14
CA ALA A 286 3.53 -0.87 27.79
C ALA A 286 2.20 -1.60 27.55
N GLU A 287 1.20 -1.38 28.42
CA GLU A 287 -0.14 -1.93 28.26
C GLU A 287 -0.84 -1.39 27.01
N ARG A 288 -0.70 -0.08 26.72
CA ARG A 288 -1.26 0.51 25.50
C ARG A 288 -0.59 -0.04 24.24
N PHE A 289 0.73 -0.26 24.24
CA PHE A 289 1.41 -0.92 23.10
C PHE A 289 1.00 -2.39 22.96
N ALA A 290 0.75 -3.11 24.02
CA ALA A 290 0.24 -4.48 23.96
C ALA A 290 -1.19 -4.52 23.38
N ALA A 291 -2.06 -3.60 23.80
CA ALA A 291 -3.40 -3.45 23.24
C ALA A 291 -3.38 -3.06 21.75
N GLN A 292 -2.51 -2.12 21.36
CA GLN A 292 -2.28 -1.75 19.96
C GLN A 292 -1.84 -2.97 19.13
N ALA A 293 -0.88 -3.72 19.62
CA ALA A 293 -0.38 -4.92 18.96
C ALA A 293 -1.47 -5.97 18.77
N LYS A 294 -2.37 -6.13 19.75
CA LYS A 294 -3.52 -7.02 19.66
C LYS A 294 -4.47 -6.60 18.53
N ILE A 295 -4.79 -5.31 18.41
CA ILE A 295 -5.67 -4.80 17.35
C ILE A 295 -5.06 -5.05 15.96
N TYR A 296 -3.78 -4.72 15.75
CA TYR A 296 -3.07 -5.00 14.50
C TYR A 296 -3.09 -6.50 14.15
N ARG A 297 -2.81 -7.36 15.14
CA ARG A 297 -2.83 -8.81 14.97
C ARG A 297 -4.22 -9.32 14.57
N ASP A 298 -5.24 -8.91 15.30
CA ASP A 298 -6.60 -9.43 15.14
C ASP A 298 -7.17 -9.00 13.77
N LEU A 299 -6.98 -7.76 13.36
CA LEU A 299 -7.47 -7.25 12.07
C LEU A 299 -6.71 -7.82 10.87
N LEU A 300 -5.39 -8.01 10.96
CA LEU A 300 -4.66 -8.74 9.93
C LEU A 300 -5.11 -10.21 9.87
N GLY A 301 -5.36 -10.83 11.02
CA GLY A 301 -5.91 -12.18 11.11
C GLY A 301 -7.26 -12.32 10.41
N VAL A 302 -8.16 -11.35 10.61
CA VAL A 302 -9.44 -11.27 9.88
C VAL A 302 -9.19 -11.17 8.39
N CYS A 303 -8.38 -10.23 7.92
CA CYS A 303 -8.09 -10.07 6.50
C CYS A 303 -7.56 -11.37 5.87
N LEU A 304 -6.61 -12.03 6.53
CA LEU A 304 -6.04 -13.30 6.05
C LEU A 304 -7.03 -14.48 6.04
N SER A 305 -8.10 -14.41 6.83
CA SER A 305 -9.15 -15.43 6.87
C SER A 305 -10.19 -15.28 5.77
N GLN A 306 -10.25 -14.12 5.11
CA GLN A 306 -11.23 -13.78 4.08
C GLN A 306 -10.60 -13.83 2.68
N GLY A 307 -11.11 -14.66 1.79
CA GLY A 307 -10.52 -14.86 0.44
C GLY A 307 -10.51 -13.61 -0.44
N ASN A 308 -11.40 -12.66 -0.19
CA ASN A 308 -11.48 -11.39 -0.92
C ASN A 308 -10.74 -10.22 -0.25
N CYS A 309 -10.08 -10.41 0.91
CA CYS A 309 -9.20 -9.39 1.48
C CYS A 309 -7.80 -9.54 0.89
N GLN A 310 -7.40 -8.60 0.01
CA GLN A 310 -6.22 -8.75 -0.84
C GLN A 310 -5.03 -7.89 -0.41
N ALA A 311 -5.27 -6.87 0.41
CA ALA A 311 -4.20 -5.97 0.88
C ALA A 311 -4.44 -5.48 2.31
N PHE A 312 -3.33 -5.28 3.03
CA PHE A 312 -3.27 -4.67 4.35
C PHE A 312 -2.24 -3.53 4.32
N VAL A 313 -2.73 -2.29 4.30
CA VAL A 313 -1.92 -1.09 4.11
C VAL A 313 -2.04 -0.19 5.33
N LEU A 314 -0.91 0.26 5.83
CA LEU A 314 -0.79 1.18 6.97
C LEU A 314 -0.80 2.62 6.47
N TRP A 315 -1.35 3.57 7.26
CA TRP A 315 -1.25 5.00 6.93
C TRP A 315 0.03 5.61 7.50
N GLY A 316 1.15 5.28 6.87
CA GLY A 316 2.50 5.46 7.39
C GLY A 316 3.04 4.19 8.06
N PHE A 317 4.29 4.18 8.49
CA PHE A 317 4.87 3.01 9.17
C PHE A 317 5.71 3.38 10.41
N THR A 318 6.13 4.63 10.55
CA THR A 318 6.90 5.13 11.69
C THR A 318 6.18 6.29 12.36
N ASP A 319 6.16 6.29 13.69
CA ASP A 319 5.55 7.35 14.51
C ASP A 319 6.13 8.74 14.19
N LYS A 320 7.37 8.80 13.70
CA LYS A 320 8.07 10.03 13.30
C LYS A 320 7.31 10.85 12.26
N HIS A 321 6.63 10.17 11.33
CA HIS A 321 5.90 10.76 10.22
C HIS A 321 4.40 10.46 10.25
N SER A 322 3.87 10.13 11.44
CA SER A 322 2.43 9.93 11.60
C SER A 322 1.66 11.25 11.47
N TRP A 323 0.56 11.24 10.73
CA TRP A 323 -0.34 12.39 10.59
C TRP A 323 -1.14 12.68 11.87
N ILE A 324 -1.30 11.68 12.74
CA ILE A 324 -2.19 11.75 13.92
C ILE A 324 -1.81 12.89 14.89
N PRO A 325 -0.53 13.09 15.28
CA PRO A 325 -0.18 14.20 16.16
C PRO A 325 -0.50 15.57 15.56
N TRP A 326 -0.35 15.70 14.24
CA TRP A 326 -0.71 16.95 13.55
C TRP A 326 -2.24 17.17 13.58
N PHE A 327 -3.02 16.13 13.32
CA PHE A 327 -4.47 16.18 13.26
C PHE A 327 -5.10 16.40 14.64
N THR A 328 -4.71 15.60 15.63
CA THR A 328 -5.29 15.60 16.97
C THR A 328 -4.73 16.72 17.87
N LYS A 329 -3.61 17.34 17.47
CA LYS A 329 -2.80 18.28 18.29
C LYS A 329 -2.30 17.67 19.60
N LYS A 330 -2.13 16.34 19.62
CA LYS A 330 -1.64 15.59 20.77
C LYS A 330 -0.60 14.58 20.32
N PRO A 331 0.46 14.33 21.12
CA PRO A 331 1.41 13.26 20.84
C PRO A 331 0.72 11.90 20.77
N ASP A 332 1.11 11.07 19.81
CA ASP A 332 0.65 9.69 19.69
C ASP A 332 1.79 8.80 19.16
N ALA A 333 1.59 7.50 19.25
CA ALA A 333 2.48 6.49 18.71
C ALA A 333 1.63 5.40 18.03
N ALA A 334 0.99 5.75 16.91
CA ALA A 334 -0.06 4.94 16.27
C ALA A 334 0.48 3.85 15.35
N LEU A 335 1.76 3.91 14.95
CA LEU A 335 2.32 3.07 13.90
C LEU A 335 3.21 1.95 14.44
N ILE A 336 3.78 1.13 13.56
CA ILE A 336 4.46 -0.11 13.93
C ILE A 336 5.97 0.05 14.18
N PHE A 337 6.55 1.18 13.76
CA PHE A 337 7.92 1.57 14.10
C PHE A 337 7.90 2.87 14.92
N ASP A 338 8.84 3.01 15.85
CA ASP A 338 9.00 4.24 16.63
C ASP A 338 9.68 5.36 15.82
N ASN A 339 9.93 6.51 16.45
CA ASN A 339 10.58 7.68 15.84
C ASN A 339 12.03 7.41 15.37
N PHE A 340 12.63 6.31 15.80
CA PHE A 340 13.98 5.87 15.44
C PHE A 340 13.98 4.65 14.53
N TYR A 341 12.84 4.32 13.92
CA TYR A 341 12.64 3.15 13.05
C TYR A 341 12.84 1.80 13.74
N ARG A 342 12.77 1.75 15.08
CA ARG A 342 12.83 0.50 15.83
C ARG A 342 11.46 -0.18 15.85
N PRO A 343 11.40 -1.51 15.65
CA PRO A 343 10.15 -2.25 15.69
C PRO A 343 9.44 -2.13 17.03
N LYS A 344 8.15 -1.85 17.01
CA LYS A 344 7.26 -1.85 18.18
C LYS A 344 6.56 -3.22 18.34
N PRO A 345 5.88 -3.48 19.48
CA PRO A 345 5.12 -4.72 19.66
C PRO A 345 4.15 -5.04 18.52
N ALA A 346 3.53 -4.02 17.91
CA ALA A 346 2.63 -4.15 16.76
C ALA A 346 3.32 -4.77 15.53
N TYR A 347 4.57 -4.38 15.22
CA TYR A 347 5.35 -4.99 14.15
C TYR A 347 5.56 -6.49 14.37
N ASN A 348 5.91 -6.87 15.61
CA ASN A 348 6.13 -8.27 15.95
C ASN A 348 4.83 -9.09 15.87
N ALA A 349 3.71 -8.51 16.30
CA ALA A 349 2.40 -9.12 16.21
C ALA A 349 1.97 -9.39 14.75
N LEU A 350 2.21 -8.45 13.83
CA LEU A 350 1.98 -8.66 12.40
C LEU A 350 2.83 -9.82 11.85
N LYS A 351 4.12 -9.87 12.22
CA LYS A 351 5.01 -10.97 11.79
C LYS A 351 4.56 -12.33 12.32
N GLU A 352 4.08 -12.37 13.55
CA GLU A 352 3.57 -13.59 14.16
C GLU A 352 2.39 -14.16 13.37
N VAL A 353 1.39 -13.32 13.07
CA VAL A 353 0.22 -13.72 12.28
C VAL A 353 0.61 -14.21 10.89
N LEU A 354 1.51 -13.48 10.23
CA LEU A 354 1.97 -13.86 8.88
C LEU A 354 2.78 -15.18 8.85
N ARG A 355 3.41 -15.57 9.95
CA ARG A 355 4.12 -16.85 10.08
C ARG A 355 3.21 -18.06 10.32
N GLN A 356 2.02 -17.85 10.87
CA GLN A 356 1.08 -18.95 11.12
C GLN A 356 0.67 -19.57 9.78
N ARG A 357 0.84 -20.88 9.64
CA ARG A 357 0.36 -21.63 8.45
C ARG A 357 -1.18 -21.71 8.49
N ARG A 358 -1.81 -21.67 7.31
CA ARG A 358 -3.23 -22.01 7.19
C ARG A 358 -3.46 -23.46 7.57
#